data_53862f7b8162e13579f21a0e29598f09
#
_entry.id   53862f7b8162e13579f21a0e29598f09
#
_cell.length_a   1.000
_cell.length_b   1.000
_cell.length_c   1.000
_cell.angle_alpha   90.00
_cell.angle_beta   90.00
_cell.angle_gamma   90.00
#
_symmetry.space_group_name_H-M   'P 1'
#
loop_
_entity.id
_entity.type
_entity.pdbx_description
1 polymer ?
#
loop_
_entity_poly.entity_id
_entity_poly.type
_entity_poly.pdbx_seq_one_letter_code
_entity_poly.pdbx_strand_id
1 'polypeptide(L)'
;MIKVRLQIADGEIKDTASEYGLVYLSADSRFAAPIKGFEKSSYPEQPGTNLDPKTVDDEFEYKVKFFVKADGDLENANQKIAAFNSLLYTKDADNVKTFKQVTFYNDYKKAKIVGYPTPIAEATEFWRDSRGKQADVVCVEWTINVNNPTLCDFNI
;
A
#
# COMPACT_ATOMS: atom_id res chain seq x y z
N MET A 1 -15.06 -4.02 -15.55
CA MET A 1 -15.27 -3.10 -14.41
C MET A 1 -13.93 -2.79 -13.75
N ILE A 2 -13.65 -1.53 -13.49
CA ILE A 2 -12.45 -1.09 -12.81
C ILE A 2 -12.56 -1.47 -11.32
N LYS A 3 -11.57 -2.17 -10.81
CA LYS A 3 -11.56 -2.69 -9.44
C LYS A 3 -10.21 -2.51 -8.76
N VAL A 4 -10.26 -2.55 -7.44
CA VAL A 4 -9.07 -2.67 -6.60
C VAL A 4 -9.17 -4.02 -5.88
N ARG A 5 -8.13 -4.83 -6.04
CA ARG A 5 -8.11 -6.21 -5.55
C ARG A 5 -6.84 -6.46 -4.75
N LEU A 6 -6.92 -7.40 -3.83
CA LEU A 6 -5.80 -7.78 -2.99
C LEU A 6 -5.68 -9.30 -2.90
N GLN A 7 -4.46 -9.78 -3.01
CA GLN A 7 -4.10 -11.16 -2.72
C GLN A 7 -3.14 -11.16 -1.53
N ILE A 8 -3.50 -11.88 -0.49
CA ILE A 8 -2.65 -12.05 0.71
C ILE A 8 -1.94 -13.39 0.59
N ALA A 9 -0.62 -13.37 0.53
CA ALA A 9 0.23 -14.55 0.29
C ALA A 9 -0.24 -15.29 -0.98
N ASP A 10 -0.46 -16.60 -0.89
CA ASP A 10 -0.91 -17.44 -2.01
C ASP A 10 -2.43 -17.65 -2.01
N GLY A 11 -3.18 -16.84 -1.29
CA GLY A 11 -4.62 -16.93 -1.21
C GLY A 11 -5.33 -16.45 -2.47
N GLU A 12 -6.65 -16.38 -2.40
CA GLU A 12 -7.47 -15.90 -3.51
C GLU A 12 -7.35 -14.39 -3.66
N ILE A 13 -7.45 -13.93 -4.91
CA ILE A 13 -7.52 -12.49 -5.22
C ILE A 13 -8.94 -12.02 -4.91
N LYS A 14 -9.06 -11.06 -3.99
CA LYS A 14 -10.34 -10.58 -3.51
C LYS A 14 -10.51 -9.09 -3.71
N ASP A 15 -11.74 -8.67 -3.94
CA ASP A 15 -12.10 -7.25 -3.99
C ASP A 15 -11.98 -6.64 -2.60
N THR A 16 -11.25 -5.53 -2.46
CA THR A 16 -11.02 -4.92 -1.15
C THR A 16 -12.30 -4.35 -0.52
N ALA A 17 -13.20 -3.82 -1.32
CA ALA A 17 -14.45 -3.24 -0.82
C ALA A 17 -15.42 -4.31 -0.32
N SER A 18 -15.64 -5.37 -1.08
CA SER A 18 -16.62 -6.41 -0.74
C SER A 18 -16.13 -7.36 0.35
N GLU A 19 -14.83 -7.67 0.37
CA GLU A 19 -14.27 -8.63 1.34
C GLU A 19 -13.83 -8.00 2.66
N TYR A 20 -13.21 -6.82 2.58
CA TYR A 20 -12.60 -6.19 3.75
C TYR A 20 -13.27 -4.90 4.18
N GLY A 21 -14.21 -4.40 3.40
CA GLY A 21 -14.84 -3.12 3.65
C GLY A 21 -13.94 -1.91 3.38
N LEU A 22 -12.83 -2.11 2.68
CA LEU A 22 -11.88 -1.06 2.31
C LEU A 22 -12.22 -0.51 0.94
N VAL A 23 -12.89 0.64 0.90
CA VAL A 23 -13.29 1.29 -0.35
C VAL A 23 -12.17 2.23 -0.80
N TYR A 24 -11.72 2.05 -2.03
CA TYR A 24 -10.61 2.80 -2.60
C TYR A 24 -10.93 4.28 -2.75
N LEU A 25 -10.04 5.14 -2.29
CA LEU A 25 -10.09 6.59 -2.51
C LEU A 25 -9.02 7.04 -3.50
N SER A 26 -7.78 6.76 -3.20
CA SER A 26 -6.63 7.16 -4.02
C SER A 26 -5.42 6.31 -3.70
N ALA A 27 -4.42 6.39 -4.56
CA ALA A 27 -3.13 5.73 -4.34
C ALA A 27 -2.04 6.51 -5.05
N ASP A 28 -0.80 6.18 -4.73
CA ASP A 28 0.36 6.73 -5.43
C ASP A 28 0.29 6.36 -6.92
N SER A 29 0.57 7.34 -7.77
CA SER A 29 0.72 7.13 -9.20
C SER A 29 2.20 6.93 -9.50
N ARG A 30 2.58 5.68 -9.79
CA ARG A 30 3.94 5.33 -10.15
C ARG A 30 4.00 4.80 -11.57
N PHE A 31 5.00 5.22 -12.29
CA PHE A 31 5.29 4.75 -13.66
C PHE A 31 6.50 3.84 -13.71
N ALA A 32 7.33 3.88 -12.68
CA ALA A 32 8.53 3.06 -12.55
C ALA A 32 8.97 2.99 -11.08
N ALA A 33 9.78 2.00 -10.76
CA ALA A 33 10.48 1.96 -9.47
C ALA A 33 11.59 3.02 -9.47
N PRO A 34 11.97 3.55 -8.29
CA PRO A 34 13.17 4.37 -8.18
C PRO A 34 14.41 3.54 -8.47
N ILE A 35 15.51 4.18 -8.78
CA ILE A 35 16.80 3.53 -8.98
C ILE A 35 17.73 3.86 -7.81
N LYS A 36 18.71 2.98 -7.58
CA LYS A 36 19.75 3.20 -6.54
C LYS A 36 20.69 4.36 -6.85
N GLY A 37 20.56 4.96 -8.02
CA GLY A 37 21.43 6.02 -8.49
C GLY A 37 22.55 5.45 -9.37
N PHE A 38 23.33 6.36 -9.91
CA PHE A 38 24.46 6.01 -10.78
C PHE A 38 25.77 6.22 -10.04
N GLU A 39 26.71 5.31 -10.23
CA GLU A 39 28.07 5.53 -9.76
C GLU A 39 28.74 6.61 -10.62
N LYS A 40 29.40 7.54 -9.95
CA LYS A 40 30.06 8.68 -10.59
C LYS A 40 31.50 8.78 -10.13
N SER A 41 32.38 9.15 -11.06
CA SER A 41 33.76 9.49 -10.76
C SER A 41 34.08 10.83 -11.41
N SER A 42 34.91 11.64 -10.76
CA SER A 42 35.35 12.91 -11.32
C SER A 42 36.87 12.99 -11.29
N TYR A 43 37.42 13.61 -12.33
CA TYR A 43 38.86 13.84 -12.46
C TYR A 43 39.11 15.34 -12.48
N PRO A 44 40.15 15.84 -11.73
CA PRO A 44 40.33 17.26 -11.56
C PRO A 44 40.54 18.07 -12.87
N GLU A 45 41.05 17.41 -13.88
CA GLU A 45 41.38 18.05 -15.17
C GLU A 45 40.31 17.93 -16.24
N GLN A 46 39.20 17.27 -15.92
CA GLN A 46 38.08 17.07 -16.84
C GLN A 46 36.82 17.78 -16.37
N PRO A 47 36.13 18.48 -17.27
CA PRO A 47 34.84 19.07 -16.92
C PRO A 47 33.81 17.98 -16.71
N GLY A 48 32.97 18.14 -15.66
CA GLY A 48 31.90 17.20 -15.32
C GLY A 48 32.40 15.93 -14.63
N THR A 49 31.60 14.89 -14.71
CA THR A 49 31.86 13.60 -14.08
C THR A 49 31.69 12.47 -15.09
N ASN A 50 32.44 11.37 -14.89
CA ASN A 50 32.18 10.14 -15.58
C ASN A 50 31.06 9.39 -14.82
N LEU A 51 30.08 8.90 -15.54
CA LEU A 51 28.90 8.22 -14.98
C LEU A 51 28.84 6.80 -15.52
N ASP A 52 28.71 5.83 -14.61
CA ASP A 52 28.35 4.48 -14.98
C ASP A 52 26.82 4.43 -15.17
N PRO A 53 26.30 4.15 -16.37
CA PRO A 53 24.86 4.12 -16.61
C PRO A 53 24.17 2.86 -16.07
N LYS A 54 24.90 1.91 -15.52
CA LYS A 54 24.33 0.70 -14.95
C LYS A 54 23.85 0.93 -13.54
N THR A 55 22.63 0.52 -13.27
CA THR A 55 22.04 0.57 -11.94
C THR A 55 20.94 -0.47 -11.82
N VAL A 56 20.39 -0.61 -10.62
CA VAL A 56 19.27 -1.50 -10.33
C VAL A 56 18.14 -0.70 -9.67
N ASP A 57 16.94 -1.25 -9.71
CA ASP A 57 15.81 -0.66 -9.04
C ASP A 57 16.00 -0.67 -7.53
N ASP A 58 15.49 0.36 -6.87
CA ASP A 58 15.54 0.51 -5.43
C ASP A 58 14.18 0.22 -4.80
N GLU A 59 14.18 -0.10 -3.52
CA GLU A 59 12.97 -0.25 -2.73
C GLU A 59 12.16 1.05 -2.66
N PHE A 60 10.86 0.92 -2.44
CA PHE A 60 9.99 2.07 -2.25
C PHE A 60 8.77 1.71 -1.42
N GLU A 61 8.06 2.71 -0.95
CA GLU A 61 6.77 2.58 -0.30
C GLU A 61 5.66 2.95 -1.25
N TYR A 62 4.60 2.14 -1.28
CA TYR A 62 3.38 2.43 -2.04
C TYR A 62 2.25 2.71 -1.06
N LYS A 63 1.64 3.87 -1.16
CA LYS A 63 0.60 4.33 -0.25
C LYS A 63 -0.76 4.33 -0.92
N VAL A 64 -1.73 3.75 -0.24
CA VAL A 64 -3.12 3.65 -0.70
C VAL A 64 -4.02 4.23 0.36
N LYS A 65 -4.96 5.07 -0.06
CA LYS A 65 -5.99 5.61 0.81
C LYS A 65 -7.31 4.90 0.58
N PHE A 66 -7.91 4.46 1.67
CA PHE A 66 -9.22 3.84 1.69
C PHE A 66 -10.16 4.59 2.61
N PHE A 67 -11.45 4.40 2.43
CA PHE A 67 -12.41 4.71 3.47
C PHE A 67 -13.15 3.46 3.91
N VAL A 68 -13.55 3.44 5.18
CA VAL A 68 -14.28 2.35 5.79
C VAL A 68 -15.58 2.92 6.34
N LYS A 69 -16.71 2.32 5.96
CA LYS A 69 -18.03 2.78 6.44
C LYS A 69 -18.21 2.39 7.90
N ALA A 70 -18.55 3.38 8.71
CA ALA A 70 -18.87 3.20 10.13
C ALA A 70 -20.36 3.00 10.36
N ASP A 71 -21.22 3.44 9.43
CA ASP A 71 -22.67 3.29 9.48
C ASP A 71 -23.27 3.84 10.80
N GLY A 72 -22.73 4.99 11.23
CA GLY A 72 -23.19 5.68 12.45
C GLY A 72 -22.52 5.25 13.75
N ASP A 73 -21.72 4.18 13.74
CA ASP A 73 -20.98 3.69 14.92
C ASP A 73 -19.53 3.42 14.53
N LEU A 74 -18.62 4.18 15.13
CA LEU A 74 -17.19 4.05 14.90
C LEU A 74 -16.68 2.62 15.16
N GLU A 75 -17.29 1.89 16.09
CA GLU A 75 -16.91 0.51 16.39
C GLU A 75 -17.01 -0.41 15.16
N ASN A 76 -18.00 -0.19 14.28
CA ASN A 76 -18.14 -0.96 13.04
C ASN A 76 -16.90 -0.82 12.14
N ALA A 77 -16.40 0.42 11.98
CA ALA A 77 -15.18 0.66 11.21
C ALA A 77 -13.95 0.05 11.91
N ASN A 78 -13.85 0.21 13.22
CA ASN A 78 -12.75 -0.35 14.00
C ASN A 78 -12.67 -1.87 13.88
N GLN A 79 -13.80 -2.55 13.91
CA GLN A 79 -13.86 -4.00 13.74
C GLN A 79 -13.42 -4.45 12.36
N LYS A 80 -13.84 -3.74 11.32
CA LYS A 80 -13.43 -4.03 9.93
C LYS A 80 -11.92 -3.86 9.75
N ILE A 81 -11.36 -2.78 10.27
CA ILE A 81 -9.92 -2.50 10.19
C ILE A 81 -9.13 -3.52 11.01
N ALA A 82 -9.56 -3.86 12.22
CA ALA A 82 -8.90 -4.85 13.05
C ALA A 82 -8.92 -6.24 12.40
N ALA A 83 -10.04 -6.64 11.82
CA ALA A 83 -10.15 -7.89 11.09
C ALA A 83 -9.20 -7.94 9.88
N PHE A 84 -9.13 -6.86 9.11
CA PHE A 84 -8.19 -6.76 8.00
C PHE A 84 -6.73 -6.86 8.47
N ASN A 85 -6.35 -6.09 9.49
CA ASN A 85 -4.99 -6.10 10.03
C ASN A 85 -4.57 -7.50 10.50
N SER A 86 -5.48 -8.26 11.10
CA SER A 86 -5.18 -9.60 11.59
C SER A 86 -4.86 -10.61 10.48
N LEU A 87 -5.29 -10.34 9.25
CA LEU A 87 -5.00 -11.18 8.09
C LEU A 87 -3.60 -10.96 7.52
N LEU A 88 -2.95 -9.85 7.85
CA LEU A 88 -1.68 -9.43 7.25
C LEU A 88 -0.47 -10.12 7.85
N TYR A 89 -0.59 -10.71 9.02
CA TYR A 89 0.54 -11.31 9.73
C TYR A 89 0.15 -12.53 10.55
N THR A 90 1.16 -13.31 10.90
CA THR A 90 1.08 -14.34 11.94
C THR A 90 1.89 -13.88 13.14
N LYS A 91 1.49 -14.35 14.33
CA LYS A 91 2.12 -13.96 15.59
C LYS A 91 2.56 -15.21 16.33
N ASP A 92 3.81 -15.24 16.80
CA ASP A 92 4.34 -16.36 17.58
C ASP A 92 4.09 -16.18 19.09
N ALA A 93 4.60 -17.13 19.89
CA ALA A 93 4.44 -17.12 21.35
C ALA A 93 5.12 -15.93 22.02
N ASP A 94 6.16 -15.35 21.40
CA ASP A 94 6.90 -14.19 21.89
C ASP A 94 6.34 -12.86 21.38
N ASN A 95 5.15 -12.87 20.80
CA ASN A 95 4.49 -11.71 20.19
C ASN A 95 5.22 -11.11 18.98
N VAL A 96 6.14 -11.86 18.37
CA VAL A 96 6.78 -11.44 17.15
C VAL A 96 5.83 -11.63 15.98
N LYS A 97 5.61 -10.57 15.21
CA LYS A 97 4.74 -10.58 14.03
C LYS A 97 5.56 -10.87 12.78
N THR A 98 5.08 -11.82 11.99
CA THR A 98 5.64 -12.09 10.66
C THR A 98 4.61 -11.71 9.61
N PHE A 99 4.90 -10.68 8.84
CA PHE A 99 3.99 -10.16 7.82
C PHE A 99 4.04 -11.02 6.56
N LYS A 100 2.87 -11.20 5.96
CA LYS A 100 2.70 -11.94 4.72
C LYS A 100 2.91 -11.00 3.54
N GLN A 101 3.55 -11.49 2.48
CA GLN A 101 3.65 -10.75 1.24
C GLN A 101 2.26 -10.59 0.62
N VAL A 102 1.96 -9.40 0.13
CA VAL A 102 0.69 -9.09 -0.51
C VAL A 102 0.91 -8.65 -1.95
N THR A 103 -0.08 -8.90 -2.79
CA THR A 103 -0.14 -8.39 -4.15
C THR A 103 -1.37 -7.52 -4.29
N PHE A 104 -1.17 -6.25 -4.56
CA PHE A 104 -2.21 -5.25 -4.69
C PHE A 104 -2.40 -4.89 -6.16
N TYR A 105 -3.62 -5.07 -6.67
CA TYR A 105 -3.98 -4.75 -8.04
C TYR A 105 -4.83 -3.49 -8.06
N ASN A 106 -4.32 -2.45 -8.67
CA ASN A 106 -5.00 -1.17 -8.79
C ASN A 106 -5.32 -0.90 -10.27
N ASP A 107 -6.55 -1.18 -10.67
CA ASP A 107 -6.98 -0.97 -12.06
C ASP A 107 -7.10 0.52 -12.40
N TYR A 108 -7.33 1.40 -11.42
CA TYR A 108 -7.38 2.85 -11.64
C TYR A 108 -6.03 3.43 -12.04
N LYS A 109 -4.96 2.91 -11.47
CA LYS A 109 -3.57 3.37 -11.69
C LYS A 109 -2.78 2.41 -12.59
N LYS A 110 -3.42 1.34 -13.06
CA LYS A 110 -2.77 0.32 -13.88
C LYS A 110 -1.53 -0.28 -13.22
N ALA A 111 -1.60 -0.50 -11.92
CA ALA A 111 -0.46 -0.96 -11.14
C ALA A 111 -0.73 -2.30 -10.46
N LYS A 112 0.29 -3.16 -10.48
CA LYS A 112 0.39 -4.38 -9.67
C LYS A 112 1.55 -4.18 -8.72
N ILE A 113 1.27 -4.09 -7.43
CA ILE A 113 2.27 -3.82 -6.40
C ILE A 113 2.42 -5.05 -5.51
N VAL A 114 3.65 -5.53 -5.40
CA VAL A 114 3.99 -6.70 -4.58
C VAL A 114 4.95 -6.26 -3.48
N GLY A 115 4.61 -6.53 -2.23
CA GLY A 115 5.45 -6.16 -1.11
C GLY A 115 4.88 -6.62 0.22
N TYR A 116 5.41 -6.07 1.29
CA TYR A 116 5.00 -6.38 2.65
C TYR A 116 4.19 -5.22 3.23
N PRO A 117 2.98 -5.49 3.71
CA PRO A 117 2.11 -4.45 4.22
C PRO A 117 2.52 -4.00 5.61
N THR A 118 2.17 -2.76 5.94
CA THR A 118 2.06 -2.33 7.33
C THR A 118 0.62 -2.46 7.79
N PRO A 119 0.34 -2.61 9.10
CA PRO A 119 -1.03 -2.55 9.58
C PRO A 119 -1.58 -1.12 9.43
N ILE A 120 -2.89 -1.01 9.27
CA ILE A 120 -3.56 0.28 9.35
C ILE A 120 -3.62 0.66 10.83
N ALA A 121 -2.81 1.64 11.24
CA ALA A 121 -2.63 1.99 12.65
C ALA A 121 -3.49 3.19 13.08
N GLU A 122 -3.75 4.14 12.16
CA GLU A 122 -4.42 5.39 12.49
C GLU A 122 -5.38 5.81 11.39
N ALA A 123 -6.43 6.54 11.79
CA ALA A 123 -7.30 7.21 10.84
C ALA A 123 -6.66 8.53 10.39
N THR A 124 -6.76 8.85 9.11
CA THR A 124 -6.32 10.13 8.58
C THR A 124 -7.42 11.18 8.69
N GLU A 125 -8.67 10.77 8.52
CA GLU A 125 -9.85 11.63 8.59
C GLU A 125 -11.06 10.85 9.08
N PHE A 126 -12.01 11.59 9.68
CA PHE A 126 -13.35 11.11 10.02
C PHE A 126 -14.37 11.99 9.30
N TRP A 127 -15.21 11.38 8.49
CA TRP A 127 -16.35 12.05 7.88
C TRP A 127 -17.59 11.73 8.67
N ARG A 128 -18.33 12.78 9.04
CA ARG A 128 -19.57 12.67 9.81
C ARG A 128 -20.77 12.94 8.90
N ASP A 129 -21.95 12.51 9.34
CA ASP A 129 -23.18 12.85 8.64
C ASP A 129 -23.44 14.36 8.69
N SER A 130 -24.45 14.82 7.97
CA SER A 130 -24.82 16.24 7.92
C SER A 130 -25.25 16.80 9.28
N ARG A 131 -25.55 15.95 10.24
CA ARG A 131 -25.92 16.33 11.61
C ARG A 131 -24.72 16.47 12.53
N GLY A 132 -23.55 16.03 12.10
CA GLY A 132 -22.30 16.11 12.83
C GLY A 132 -22.23 15.27 14.11
N LYS A 133 -23.16 14.33 14.30
CA LYS A 133 -23.28 13.58 15.56
C LYS A 133 -22.56 12.25 15.59
N GLN A 134 -22.41 11.58 14.45
CA GLN A 134 -21.83 10.23 14.38
C GLN A 134 -20.88 10.12 13.22
N ALA A 135 -19.85 9.29 13.38
CA ALA A 135 -18.93 9.00 12.29
C ALA A 135 -19.64 8.16 11.23
N ASP A 136 -19.62 8.60 9.99
CA ASP A 136 -20.20 7.87 8.85
C ASP A 136 -19.11 7.08 8.11
N VAL A 137 -17.96 7.71 7.92
CA VAL A 137 -16.82 7.15 7.19
C VAL A 137 -15.52 7.46 7.92
N VAL A 138 -14.63 6.47 7.98
CA VAL A 138 -13.27 6.63 8.48
C VAL A 138 -12.31 6.49 7.31
N CYS A 139 -11.48 7.51 7.08
CA CYS A 139 -10.44 7.47 6.06
C CYS A 139 -9.13 6.97 6.67
N VAL A 140 -8.48 6.07 5.98
CA VAL A 140 -7.22 5.45 6.43
C VAL A 140 -6.20 5.44 5.30
N GLU A 141 -4.92 5.40 5.66
CA GLU A 141 -3.83 5.21 4.72
C GLU A 141 -3.12 3.89 5.02
N TRP A 142 -2.89 3.12 3.97
CA TRP A 142 -2.22 1.84 4.05
C TRP A 142 -0.96 1.86 3.21
N THR A 143 0.14 1.39 3.78
CA THR A 143 1.45 1.39 3.13
C THR A 143 1.91 -0.02 2.84
N ILE A 144 2.35 -0.26 1.61
CA ILE A 144 3.00 -1.49 1.18
C ILE A 144 4.47 -1.19 0.95
N ASN A 145 5.35 -1.90 1.66
CA ASN A 145 6.80 -1.76 1.50
C ASN A 145 7.26 -2.70 0.39
N VAL A 146 7.69 -2.13 -0.72
CA VAL A 146 8.17 -2.88 -1.87
C VAL A 146 9.68 -3.07 -1.76
N ASN A 147 10.10 -4.26 -1.39
CA ASN A 147 11.51 -4.60 -1.24
C ASN A 147 12.12 -5.19 -2.53
N ASN A 148 11.29 -5.74 -3.41
CA ASN A 148 11.73 -6.29 -4.69
C ASN A 148 10.86 -5.73 -5.83
N PRO A 149 11.25 -4.56 -6.40
CA PRO A 149 10.45 -3.89 -7.43
C PRO A 149 10.25 -4.71 -8.72
N THR A 150 11.09 -5.71 -8.97
CA THR A 150 10.96 -6.55 -10.18
C THR A 150 9.66 -7.36 -10.19
N LEU A 151 9.03 -7.56 -9.04
CA LEU A 151 7.75 -8.26 -8.92
C LEU A 151 6.55 -7.35 -9.26
N CYS A 152 6.78 -6.05 -9.31
CA CYS A 152 5.73 -5.07 -9.61
C CYS A 152 5.56 -4.86 -11.11
N ASP A 153 4.37 -4.41 -11.51
CA ASP A 153 4.08 -3.99 -12.88
C ASP A 153 3.33 -2.66 -12.82
N PHE A 154 3.80 -1.67 -13.57
CA PHE A 154 3.21 -0.32 -13.58
C PHE A 154 2.33 -0.07 -14.79
N ASN A 155 2.00 -1.10 -15.56
CA ASN A 155 1.12 -1.02 -16.71
C ASN A 155 0.44 -2.36 -16.97
N ILE A 156 -0.43 -2.72 -16.07
CA ILE A 156 -1.22 -3.97 -16.17
C ILE A 156 -2.39 -3.83 -17.15
#